data_68c339b27e93ef7bfc9da721586aa121
#
_entry.id   68c339b27e93ef7bfc9da721586aa121
#
_cell.length_a   1.000
_cell.length_b   1.000
_cell.length_c   1.000
_cell.angle_alpha   90.00
_cell.angle_beta   90.00
_cell.angle_gamma   90.00
#
_symmetry.space_group_name_H-M   'P 1'
#
loop_
_entity.id
_entity.type
_entity.pdbx_description
1 polymer ?
#
loop_
_entity_poly.entity_id
_entity_poly.type
_entity_poly.pdbx_seq_one_letter_code
_entity_poly.pdbx_strand_id
1 'polypeptide(L)'
;VYITVKPKNGEFLSAVSKDLIKNDLKKYTVAGIKQEFLDLMYLYVEFDSTVSYDSGFVADKLNLQTRILSAIETYSKSSDINSFGGRLKYSKLLSQIDRVDTGITSNITTLIMRRNMIPAYNSIATYEVCYGNKFHADLEGFNVRSSAFKLEGVDGDVYLTDFPNNDQLTGVVKFFTIN
;
A
#
# COMPACT_ATOMS: atom_id res chain seq x y z
N VAL A 1 -13.52 -10.73 20.35
CA VAL A 1 -12.07 -10.44 20.20
C VAL A 1 -11.74 -10.50 18.74
N TYR A 2 -11.13 -9.44 18.22
CA TYR A 2 -10.64 -9.39 16.85
C TYR A 2 -9.17 -9.81 16.78
N ILE A 3 -8.84 -10.66 15.82
CA ILE A 3 -7.52 -11.22 15.64
C ILE A 3 -7.07 -10.94 14.23
N THR A 4 -5.92 -10.29 14.10
CA THR A 4 -5.27 -10.06 12.82
C THR A 4 -3.93 -10.79 12.82
N VAL A 5 -3.69 -11.58 11.79
CA VAL A 5 -2.47 -12.38 11.66
C VAL A 5 -1.82 -12.08 10.33
N LYS A 6 -0.52 -11.82 10.37
CA LYS A 6 0.30 -11.70 9.17
C LYS A 6 1.02 -13.02 8.93
N PRO A 7 0.75 -13.72 7.82
CA PRO A 7 1.48 -14.93 7.51
C PRO A 7 2.94 -14.60 7.14
N LYS A 8 3.84 -15.53 7.44
CA LYS A 8 5.25 -15.38 7.08
C LYS A 8 5.44 -15.42 5.55
N ASN A 9 4.62 -16.23 4.89
CA ASN A 9 4.61 -16.38 3.44
C ASN A 9 3.20 -16.08 2.93
N GLY A 10 3.09 -15.24 1.89
CA GLY A 10 1.82 -14.82 1.31
C GLY A 10 1.23 -13.56 1.96
N GLU A 11 0.17 -13.05 1.36
CA GLU A 11 -0.50 -11.83 1.80
C GLU A 11 -1.58 -12.09 2.85
N PHE A 12 -2.36 -13.16 2.69
CA PHE A 12 -3.50 -13.47 3.53
C PHE A 12 -3.47 -14.91 4.02
N LEU A 13 -4.06 -15.14 5.21
CA LEU A 13 -4.33 -16.49 5.68
C LEU A 13 -5.48 -17.09 4.86
N SER A 14 -5.33 -18.37 4.49
CA SER A 14 -6.42 -19.13 3.90
C SER A 14 -7.57 -19.32 4.89
N ALA A 15 -8.80 -19.52 4.37
CA ALA A 15 -9.95 -19.82 5.23
C ALA A 15 -9.69 -21.04 6.12
N VAL A 16 -9.09 -22.10 5.58
CA VAL A 16 -8.73 -23.32 6.32
C VAL A 16 -7.77 -23.01 7.47
N SER A 17 -6.73 -22.18 7.22
CA SER A 17 -5.78 -21.80 8.28
C SER A 17 -6.45 -20.96 9.37
N LYS A 18 -7.36 -20.06 9.00
CA LYS A 18 -8.15 -19.28 9.97
C LYS A 18 -9.00 -20.18 10.86
N ASP A 19 -9.66 -21.19 10.28
CA ASP A 19 -10.50 -22.14 11.00
C ASP A 19 -9.68 -23.03 11.93
N LEU A 20 -8.51 -23.51 11.51
CA LEU A 20 -7.59 -24.27 12.35
C LEU A 20 -7.16 -23.48 13.58
N ILE A 21 -6.67 -22.24 13.37
CA ILE A 21 -6.25 -21.36 14.47
C ILE A 21 -7.44 -21.07 15.39
N LYS A 22 -8.62 -20.80 14.83
CA LYS A 22 -9.84 -20.56 15.63
C LYS A 22 -10.24 -21.76 16.48
N ASN A 23 -10.10 -22.97 15.95
CA ASN A 23 -10.40 -24.20 16.71
C ASN A 23 -9.37 -24.44 17.82
N ASP A 24 -8.11 -24.17 17.57
CA ASP A 24 -7.08 -24.28 18.62
C ASP A 24 -7.28 -23.23 19.73
N LEU A 25 -7.62 -22.00 19.36
CA LEU A 25 -7.88 -20.93 20.33
C LEU A 25 -9.14 -21.16 21.17
N LYS A 26 -10.14 -21.91 20.65
CA LYS A 26 -11.32 -22.27 21.45
C LYS A 26 -10.99 -22.98 22.75
N LYS A 27 -9.92 -23.72 22.81
CA LYS A 27 -9.45 -24.43 24.03
C LYS A 27 -9.08 -23.47 25.18
N TYR A 28 -8.75 -22.24 24.83
CA TYR A 28 -8.28 -21.21 25.77
C TYR A 28 -9.28 -20.08 25.97
N THR A 29 -10.46 -20.15 25.30
CA THR A 29 -11.44 -19.07 25.35
C THR A 29 -12.42 -19.26 26.50
N VAL A 30 -12.68 -18.19 27.22
CA VAL A 30 -13.74 -18.15 28.25
C VAL A 30 -15.11 -18.14 27.55
N ALA A 31 -16.11 -18.76 28.16
CA ALA A 31 -17.46 -18.79 27.65
C ALA A 31 -17.99 -17.36 27.36
N GLY A 32 -18.59 -17.17 26.18
CA GLY A 32 -19.13 -15.88 25.74
C GLY A 32 -18.17 -15.02 24.90
N ILE A 33 -16.91 -15.38 24.77
CA ILE A 33 -15.95 -14.65 23.90
C ILE A 33 -15.97 -15.26 22.51
N LYS A 34 -16.45 -14.50 21.52
CA LYS A 34 -16.39 -14.85 20.10
C LYS A 34 -15.13 -14.29 19.48
N GLN A 35 -14.38 -15.13 18.81
CA GLN A 35 -13.17 -14.77 18.08
C GLN A 35 -13.52 -14.51 16.62
N GLU A 36 -13.06 -13.40 16.08
CA GLU A 36 -13.22 -13.03 14.67
C GLU A 36 -11.87 -12.66 14.06
N PHE A 37 -11.58 -13.22 12.89
CA PHE A 37 -10.38 -12.86 12.14
C PHE A 37 -10.67 -11.67 11.23
N LEU A 38 -9.82 -10.66 11.33
CA LEU A 38 -9.81 -9.54 10.39
C LEU A 38 -8.63 -9.69 9.43
N ASP A 39 -8.90 -9.52 8.16
CA ASP A 39 -7.84 -9.51 7.16
C ASP A 39 -7.02 -8.22 7.25
N LEU A 40 -5.74 -8.35 6.92
CA LEU A 40 -4.82 -7.21 6.87
C LEU A 40 -5.20 -6.27 5.73
N MET A 41 -5.25 -5.00 6.03
CA MET A 41 -5.38 -3.95 5.02
C MET A 41 -3.98 -3.52 4.57
N TYR A 42 -3.49 -4.07 3.47
CA TYR A 42 -2.18 -3.71 2.92
C TYR A 42 -2.20 -2.33 2.28
N LEU A 43 -1.11 -1.61 2.47
CA LEU A 43 -0.76 -0.45 1.67
C LEU A 43 0.14 -0.93 0.53
N TYR A 44 -0.34 -0.85 -0.69
CA TYR A 44 0.45 -1.13 -1.87
C TYR A 44 1.19 0.13 -2.29
N VAL A 45 2.45 -0.04 -2.64
CA VAL A 45 3.29 1.06 -3.13
C VAL A 45 3.72 0.72 -4.53
N GLU A 46 3.32 1.56 -5.45
CA GLU A 46 3.76 1.55 -6.84
C GLU A 46 4.79 2.65 -7.01
N PHE A 47 5.83 2.41 -7.77
CA PHE A 47 6.85 3.41 -8.02
C PHE A 47 7.25 3.42 -9.48
N ASP A 48 7.52 4.62 -9.98
CA ASP A 48 8.13 4.87 -11.27
C ASP A 48 9.48 5.56 -11.02
N SER A 49 10.55 4.96 -11.53
CA SER A 49 11.91 5.40 -11.23
C SER A 49 12.74 5.52 -12.49
N THR A 50 13.25 6.71 -12.73
CA THR A 50 14.24 6.99 -13.76
C THR A 50 15.62 7.05 -13.12
N VAL A 51 16.50 6.11 -13.47
CA VAL A 51 17.84 6.00 -12.93
C VAL A 51 18.84 6.38 -14.02
N SER A 52 19.65 7.40 -13.74
CA SER A 52 20.78 7.81 -14.57
C SER A 52 22.06 7.15 -14.08
N TYR A 53 22.87 6.66 -15.00
CA TYR A 53 24.12 5.97 -14.68
C TYR A 53 25.23 6.35 -15.66
N ASP A 54 26.48 6.20 -15.23
CA ASP A 54 27.66 6.39 -16.06
C ASP A 54 27.99 5.08 -16.78
N SER A 55 27.97 5.12 -18.11
CA SER A 55 28.28 3.96 -18.96
C SER A 55 29.75 3.52 -18.89
N GLY A 56 30.64 4.34 -18.35
CA GLY A 56 32.02 3.98 -18.07
C GLY A 56 32.20 3.02 -16.91
N PHE A 57 31.25 3.04 -15.96
CA PHE A 57 31.23 2.15 -14.80
C PHE A 57 30.24 0.98 -14.97
N VAL A 58 29.14 1.20 -15.68
CA VAL A 58 28.08 0.19 -15.87
C VAL A 58 28.04 -0.24 -17.33
N ALA A 59 28.56 -1.41 -17.62
CA ALA A 59 28.59 -1.96 -18.97
C ALA A 59 27.25 -2.59 -19.42
N ASP A 60 26.46 -3.12 -18.48
CA ASP A 60 25.20 -3.84 -18.77
C ASP A 60 24.01 -3.19 -18.06
N LYS A 61 23.21 -2.49 -18.83
CA LYS A 61 21.96 -1.84 -18.38
C LYS A 61 20.95 -2.83 -17.81
N LEU A 62 20.78 -4.01 -18.44
CA LEU A 62 19.78 -4.99 -18.01
C LEU A 62 20.17 -5.62 -16.68
N ASN A 63 21.46 -5.87 -16.49
CA ASN A 63 21.99 -6.34 -15.21
C ASN A 63 21.75 -5.30 -14.11
N LEU A 64 22.05 -4.03 -14.38
CA LEU A 64 21.79 -2.95 -13.41
C LEU A 64 20.30 -2.89 -13.04
N GLN A 65 19.41 -2.93 -14.01
CA GLN A 65 17.96 -2.93 -13.78
C GLN A 65 17.53 -4.10 -12.89
N THR A 66 18.01 -5.30 -13.18
CA THR A 66 17.69 -6.51 -12.40
C THR A 66 18.17 -6.37 -10.95
N ARG A 67 19.37 -5.84 -10.73
CA ARG A 67 19.92 -5.60 -9.39
C ARG A 67 19.11 -4.56 -8.62
N ILE A 68 18.67 -3.49 -9.27
CA ILE A 68 17.80 -2.47 -8.66
C ILE A 68 16.46 -3.10 -8.24
N LEU A 69 15.81 -3.85 -9.12
CA LEU A 69 14.55 -4.52 -8.80
C LEU A 69 14.71 -5.50 -7.63
N SER A 70 15.79 -6.28 -7.61
CA SER A 70 16.09 -7.20 -6.51
C SER A 70 16.34 -6.48 -5.19
N ALA A 71 17.03 -5.33 -5.21
CA ALA A 71 17.26 -4.51 -4.02
C ALA A 71 15.95 -3.96 -3.45
N ILE A 72 15.06 -3.47 -4.32
CA ILE A 72 13.74 -2.98 -3.92
C ILE A 72 12.87 -4.11 -3.37
N GLU A 73 12.88 -5.28 -4.01
CA GLU A 73 12.15 -6.45 -3.53
C GLU A 73 12.66 -6.90 -2.15
N THR A 74 13.97 -6.91 -1.94
CA THR A 74 14.57 -7.22 -0.64
C THR A 74 14.14 -6.19 0.42
N TYR A 75 14.15 -4.91 0.07
CA TYR A 75 13.70 -3.86 0.98
C TYR A 75 12.21 -3.99 1.31
N SER A 76 11.36 -4.33 0.36
CA SER A 76 9.92 -4.54 0.58
C SER A 76 9.61 -5.66 1.58
N LYS A 77 10.47 -6.67 1.64
CA LYS A 77 10.38 -7.81 2.58
C LYS A 77 11.03 -7.53 3.93
N SER A 78 11.72 -6.40 4.09
CA SER A 78 12.40 -6.04 5.34
C SER A 78 11.41 -5.77 6.48
N SER A 79 11.86 -5.94 7.72
CA SER A 79 11.04 -5.67 8.91
C SER A 79 10.63 -4.20 9.04
N ASP A 80 11.35 -3.28 8.41
CA ASP A 80 11.04 -1.85 8.41
C ASP A 80 9.68 -1.55 7.75
N ILE A 81 9.36 -2.29 6.68
CA ILE A 81 8.13 -2.13 5.89
C ILE A 81 7.16 -3.25 6.19
N ASN A 82 7.64 -4.50 6.18
CA ASN A 82 6.84 -5.71 6.21
C ASN A 82 6.51 -6.18 7.64
N SER A 83 6.12 -5.24 8.52
CA SER A 83 5.72 -5.50 9.90
C SER A 83 4.45 -4.74 10.27
N PHE A 84 3.81 -5.14 11.39
CA PHE A 84 2.72 -4.33 11.95
C PHE A 84 3.25 -2.94 12.32
N GLY A 85 2.61 -1.89 11.77
CA GLY A 85 3.08 -0.52 11.95
C GLY A 85 4.32 -0.14 11.12
N GLY A 86 4.77 -1.01 10.22
CA GLY A 86 5.83 -0.69 9.26
C GLY A 86 5.49 0.55 8.43
N ARG A 87 6.48 1.39 8.16
CA ARG A 87 6.31 2.63 7.41
C ARG A 87 7.33 2.72 6.28
N LEU A 88 6.82 3.02 5.10
CA LEU A 88 7.68 3.36 3.98
C LEU A 88 8.34 4.71 4.23
N LYS A 89 9.67 4.76 4.11
CA LYS A 89 10.42 6.01 4.10
C LYS A 89 10.98 6.23 2.69
N TYR A 90 10.52 7.28 2.05
CA TYR A 90 10.92 7.63 0.69
C TYR A 90 12.45 7.71 0.54
N SER A 91 13.11 8.42 1.44
CA SER A 91 14.57 8.56 1.43
C SER A 91 15.32 7.22 1.58
N LYS A 92 14.75 6.26 2.33
CA LYS A 92 15.34 4.92 2.41
C LYS A 92 15.21 4.15 1.10
N LEU A 93 14.06 4.27 0.42
CA LEU A 93 13.86 3.64 -0.88
C LEU A 93 14.88 4.19 -1.90
N LEU A 94 15.02 5.51 -2.01
CA LEU A 94 16.02 6.12 -2.88
C LEU A 94 17.43 5.63 -2.55
N SER A 95 17.77 5.57 -1.28
CA SER A 95 19.09 5.07 -0.83
C SER A 95 19.31 3.59 -1.16
N GLN A 96 18.26 2.75 -1.24
CA GLN A 96 18.41 1.38 -1.70
C GLN A 96 18.77 1.32 -3.19
N ILE A 97 18.18 2.19 -4.01
CA ILE A 97 18.49 2.30 -5.44
C ILE A 97 19.93 2.78 -5.63
N ASP A 98 20.32 3.88 -4.99
CA ASP A 98 21.64 4.50 -5.14
C ASP A 98 22.79 3.57 -4.72
N ARG A 99 22.56 2.71 -3.74
CA ARG A 99 23.57 1.77 -3.23
C ARG A 99 23.79 0.54 -4.09
N VAL A 100 22.96 0.31 -5.10
CA VAL A 100 23.06 -0.89 -5.96
C VAL A 100 24.36 -0.88 -6.76
N ASP A 101 24.75 0.30 -7.22
CA ASP A 101 25.98 0.46 -8.01
C ASP A 101 26.58 1.87 -7.85
N THR A 102 27.88 1.94 -7.78
CA THR A 102 28.62 3.24 -7.69
C THR A 102 28.53 4.05 -8.98
N GLY A 103 28.20 3.42 -10.09
CA GLY A 103 27.97 4.08 -11.37
C GLY A 103 26.63 4.79 -11.48
N ILE A 104 25.72 4.65 -10.50
CA ILE A 104 24.45 5.40 -10.48
C ILE A 104 24.76 6.85 -10.11
N THR A 105 24.40 7.78 -10.98
CA THR A 105 24.65 9.22 -10.81
C THR A 105 23.46 9.98 -10.23
N SER A 106 22.23 9.54 -10.53
CA SER A 106 21.03 10.08 -9.93
C SER A 106 19.84 9.13 -10.10
N ASN A 107 18.84 9.26 -9.23
CA ASN A 107 17.54 8.66 -9.43
C ASN A 107 16.42 9.68 -9.19
N ILE A 108 15.37 9.62 -10.03
CA ILE A 108 14.14 10.39 -9.86
C ILE A 108 13.04 9.36 -9.74
N THR A 109 12.38 9.32 -8.60
CA THR A 109 11.38 8.30 -8.29
C THR A 109 10.08 8.96 -7.84
N THR A 110 8.98 8.60 -8.47
CA THR A 110 7.63 8.97 -8.06
C THR A 110 6.96 7.78 -7.37
N LEU A 111 6.30 8.04 -6.25
CA LEU A 111 5.57 7.03 -5.49
C LEU A 111 4.07 7.27 -5.56
N ILE A 112 3.33 6.19 -5.80
CA ILE A 112 1.88 6.15 -5.70
C ILE A 112 1.52 5.12 -4.63
N MET A 113 0.73 5.55 -3.65
CA MET A 113 0.23 4.68 -2.60
C MET A 113 -1.20 4.27 -2.91
N ARG A 114 -1.50 2.98 -2.87
CA ARG A 114 -2.81 2.42 -3.15
C ARG A 114 -3.32 1.59 -1.99
N ARG A 115 -4.61 1.78 -1.68
CA ARG A 115 -5.36 0.88 -0.80
C ARG A 115 -6.57 0.33 -1.51
N ASN A 116 -6.80 -0.97 -1.36
CA ASN A 116 -8.00 -1.62 -1.86
C ASN A 116 -9.10 -1.50 -0.81
N MET A 117 -10.27 -1.08 -1.24
CA MET A 117 -11.47 -0.94 -0.42
C MET A 117 -12.64 -1.58 -1.15
N ILE A 118 -13.45 -2.32 -0.40
CA ILE A 118 -14.71 -2.87 -0.92
C ILE A 118 -15.83 -2.07 -0.25
N PRO A 119 -16.53 -1.20 -0.99
CA PRO A 119 -17.63 -0.42 -0.43
C PRO A 119 -18.83 -1.32 -0.17
N ALA A 120 -19.61 -1.02 0.88
CA ALA A 120 -20.91 -1.60 1.10
C ALA A 120 -21.91 -0.92 0.16
N TYR A 121 -22.57 -1.72 -0.68
CA TYR A 121 -23.59 -1.20 -1.58
C TYR A 121 -24.94 -1.09 -0.84
N ASN A 122 -25.78 -0.14 -1.26
CA ASN A 122 -27.12 0.09 -0.73
C ASN A 122 -27.14 0.39 0.80
N SER A 123 -26.10 1.01 1.30
CA SER A 123 -26.05 1.46 2.69
C SER A 123 -25.28 2.76 2.80
N ILE A 124 -25.68 3.61 3.75
CA ILE A 124 -24.91 4.78 4.11
C ILE A 124 -23.76 4.29 4.98
N ALA A 125 -22.53 4.50 4.52
CA ALA A 125 -21.33 4.10 5.26
C ALA A 125 -20.25 5.18 5.16
N THR A 126 -19.45 5.31 6.23
CA THR A 126 -18.26 6.15 6.26
C THR A 126 -17.03 5.27 6.19
N TYR A 127 -16.14 5.58 5.27
CA TYR A 127 -14.87 4.89 5.11
C TYR A 127 -13.72 5.83 5.44
N GLU A 128 -12.83 5.36 6.28
CA GLU A 128 -11.61 6.06 6.63
C GLU A 128 -10.41 5.28 6.08
N VAL A 129 -9.68 5.89 5.16
CA VAL A 129 -8.52 5.27 4.50
C VAL A 129 -7.26 5.97 4.98
N CYS A 130 -6.47 5.26 5.78
CA CYS A 130 -5.22 5.79 6.33
C CYS A 130 -4.03 5.30 5.49
N TYR A 131 -3.24 6.22 4.95
CA TYR A 131 -2.02 5.91 4.21
C TYR A 131 -0.76 5.92 5.08
N GLY A 132 -0.85 6.44 6.31
CA GLY A 132 0.26 6.47 7.26
C GLY A 132 1.39 7.45 6.92
N ASN A 133 1.25 8.20 5.83
CA ASN A 133 2.21 9.21 5.37
C ASN A 133 1.47 10.50 5.02
N LYS A 134 2.17 11.63 5.08
CA LYS A 134 1.66 12.89 4.54
C LYS A 134 1.56 12.79 3.02
N PHE A 135 0.53 13.40 2.47
CA PHE A 135 0.41 13.60 1.04
C PHE A 135 1.28 14.78 0.57
N HIS A 136 1.76 14.67 -0.65
CA HIS A 136 2.29 15.83 -1.36
C HIS A 136 1.11 16.64 -1.88
N ALA A 137 1.16 17.98 -1.74
CA ALA A 137 0.15 18.83 -2.33
C ALA A 137 0.23 18.74 -3.87
N ASP A 138 -0.86 18.34 -4.50
CA ASP A 138 -0.98 18.37 -5.94
C ASP A 138 -1.42 19.76 -6.40
N LEU A 139 -0.86 20.23 -7.50
CA LEU A 139 -1.24 21.48 -8.13
C LEU A 139 -2.65 21.42 -8.74
N GLU A 140 -3.15 20.23 -9.04
CA GLU A 140 -4.50 19.99 -9.56
C GLU A 140 -5.58 19.99 -8.50
N GLY A 141 -5.22 20.09 -7.21
CA GLY A 141 -6.15 20.29 -6.10
C GLY A 141 -6.72 19.01 -5.48
N PHE A 142 -6.26 17.83 -5.88
CA PHE A 142 -6.57 16.57 -5.20
C PHE A 142 -5.29 15.75 -4.96
N ASN A 143 -5.28 14.95 -3.89
CA ASN A 143 -4.15 14.06 -3.57
C ASN A 143 -4.53 12.58 -3.69
N VAL A 144 -5.82 12.28 -3.60
CA VAL A 144 -6.32 10.91 -3.64
C VAL A 144 -7.46 10.82 -4.65
N ARG A 145 -7.40 9.77 -5.45
CA ARG A 145 -8.48 9.40 -6.36
C ARG A 145 -8.75 7.90 -6.31
N SER A 146 -9.99 7.52 -6.62
CA SER A 146 -10.34 6.12 -6.83
C SER A 146 -9.79 5.59 -8.16
N SER A 147 -9.87 4.27 -8.35
CA SER A 147 -9.86 3.70 -9.70
C SER A 147 -11.03 4.25 -10.51
N ALA A 148 -10.89 4.20 -11.84
CA ALA A 148 -11.97 4.57 -12.75
C ALA A 148 -13.16 3.63 -12.59
N PHE A 149 -14.37 4.18 -12.69
CA PHE A 149 -15.61 3.41 -12.79
C PHE A 149 -16.55 4.05 -13.79
N LYS A 150 -17.53 3.27 -14.27
CA LYS A 150 -18.57 3.76 -15.18
C LYS A 150 -19.80 4.13 -14.38
N LEU A 151 -20.39 5.26 -14.70
CA LEU A 151 -21.67 5.70 -14.14
C LEU A 151 -22.71 5.73 -15.25
N GLU A 152 -23.90 5.18 -14.99
CA GLU A 152 -24.98 5.20 -15.94
C GLU A 152 -25.39 6.65 -16.29
N GLY A 153 -25.51 6.95 -17.58
CA GLY A 153 -25.83 8.29 -18.07
C GLY A 153 -24.65 9.28 -18.13
N VAL A 154 -23.45 8.84 -17.85
CA VAL A 154 -22.23 9.65 -17.98
C VAL A 154 -21.25 8.99 -18.95
N ASP A 155 -20.91 9.73 -20.02
CA ASP A 155 -19.89 9.28 -20.97
C ASP A 155 -18.48 9.46 -20.37
N GLY A 156 -17.66 8.40 -20.49
CA GLY A 156 -16.27 8.42 -20.03
C GLY A 156 -16.05 7.72 -18.69
N ASP A 157 -14.87 7.90 -18.14
CA ASP A 157 -14.46 7.36 -16.86
C ASP A 157 -14.70 8.39 -15.74
N VAL A 158 -15.27 7.92 -14.65
CA VAL A 158 -15.57 8.72 -13.45
C VAL A 158 -14.65 8.30 -12.32
N TYR A 159 -14.25 9.25 -11.49
CA TYR A 159 -13.39 9.04 -10.33
C TYR A 159 -13.98 9.71 -9.10
N LEU A 160 -13.79 9.11 -7.94
CA LEU A 160 -13.97 9.79 -6.65
C LEU A 160 -12.63 10.44 -6.29
N THR A 161 -12.67 11.69 -5.84
CA THR A 161 -11.49 12.44 -5.41
C THR A 161 -11.70 13.04 -4.03
N ASP A 162 -10.62 13.44 -3.37
CA ASP A 162 -10.65 14.13 -2.07
C ASP A 162 -10.81 15.66 -2.19
N PHE A 163 -11.00 16.17 -3.40
CA PHE A 163 -11.25 17.60 -3.62
C PHE A 163 -12.70 18.01 -3.21
N PRO A 164 -12.91 19.14 -2.52
CA PRO A 164 -11.94 20.12 -2.03
C PRO A 164 -11.42 19.85 -0.61
N ASN A 165 -11.84 18.78 0.04
CA ASN A 165 -11.64 18.51 1.47
C ASN A 165 -10.50 17.51 1.68
N ASN A 166 -9.29 17.84 1.23
CA ASN A 166 -8.14 17.00 1.49
C ASN A 166 -7.46 17.36 2.82
N ASP A 167 -7.10 16.36 3.60
CA ASP A 167 -6.28 16.50 4.78
C ASP A 167 -4.85 16.03 4.50
N GLN A 168 -4.02 16.96 4.04
CA GLN A 168 -2.62 16.69 3.71
C GLN A 168 -1.75 16.37 4.92
N LEU A 169 -2.18 16.78 6.11
CA LEU A 169 -1.36 16.66 7.32
C LEU A 169 -1.42 15.28 7.93
N THR A 170 -2.58 14.64 7.91
CA THR A 170 -2.80 13.34 8.58
C THR A 170 -2.63 12.15 7.66
N GLY A 171 -2.73 12.34 6.34
CA GLY A 171 -2.73 11.24 5.36
C GLY A 171 -3.96 10.32 5.50
N VAL A 172 -5.07 10.86 6.00
CA VAL A 172 -6.35 10.15 6.17
C VAL A 172 -7.39 10.78 5.27
N VAL A 173 -8.10 9.95 4.52
CA VAL A 173 -9.19 10.37 3.63
C VAL A 173 -10.47 9.68 4.06
N LYS A 174 -11.54 10.45 4.15
CA LYS A 174 -12.88 9.94 4.50
C LYS A 174 -13.79 10.00 3.29
N PHE A 175 -14.40 8.88 2.98
CA PHE A 175 -15.38 8.76 1.93
C PHE A 175 -16.75 8.43 2.52
N PHE A 176 -17.79 8.97 1.92
CA PHE A 176 -19.17 8.70 2.31
C PHE A 176 -19.88 8.07 1.12
N THR A 177 -20.62 7.00 1.37
CA THR A 177 -21.58 6.46 0.41
C THR A 177 -22.96 7.01 0.75
N ILE A 178 -23.65 7.56 -0.25
CA ILE A 178 -25.02 8.05 -0.14
C ILE A 178 -25.85 7.18 -1.09
N ASN A 179 -26.94 6.62 -0.58
CA ASN A 179 -27.93 5.92 -1.40
C ASN A 179 -28.86 6.93 -2.07
#